data_077afcebdfbb839fd7220b1d6fc9f90d
#
_entry.id   077afcebdfbb839fd7220b1d6fc9f90d
#
_cell.length_a   1.000
_cell.length_b   1.000
_cell.length_c   1.000
_cell.angle_alpha   90.00
_cell.angle_beta   90.00
_cell.angle_gamma   90.00
#
_symmetry.space_group_name_H-M   'P 1'
#
loop_
_entity.id
_entity.type
_entity.pdbx_description
1 polymer ?
#
loop_
_entity_poly.entity_id
_entity_poly.type
_entity_poly.pdbx_seq_one_letter_code
_entity_poly.pdbx_strand_id
1 'polypeptide(L)'
;MHTAEHLIGGAVVRMLGCARAFTTHIERKKSKCDFRCERGLTPDELERIERTVNEQIASGADVRAEIVPVDEARKRYDLSRLPEGATEVRIVHIGSFDSCPCIGKHVSNTSEIPPVAIVSSDCADGVLRIRFKLAK
;
A
#
# COMPACT_ATOMS: atom_id res chain seq x y z
N MET A 1 8.01 -5.43 4.60
CA MET A 1 7.55 -4.03 4.73
C MET A 1 6.80 -3.51 3.51
N HIS A 2 7.25 -3.84 2.28
CA HIS A 2 6.51 -3.46 1.05
C HIS A 2 5.09 -4.02 1.01
N THR A 3 4.89 -5.25 1.44
CA THR A 3 3.56 -5.85 1.47
C THR A 3 2.66 -5.09 2.46
N ALA A 4 3.19 -4.71 3.63
CA ALA A 4 2.44 -3.91 4.60
C ALA A 4 2.05 -2.55 4.01
N GLU A 5 2.97 -1.90 3.30
CA GLU A 5 2.68 -0.62 2.65
C GLU A 5 1.55 -0.76 1.61
N HIS A 6 1.56 -1.83 0.82
CA HIS A 6 0.49 -2.09 -0.14
C HIS A 6 -0.86 -2.29 0.54
N LEU A 7 -0.88 -2.99 1.67
CA LEU A 7 -2.12 -3.21 2.43
C LEU A 7 -2.67 -1.89 2.97
N ILE A 8 -1.79 -1.05 3.52
CA ILE A 8 -2.20 0.26 4.00
C ILE A 8 -2.71 1.11 2.84
N GLY A 9 -1.98 1.14 1.74
CA GLY A 9 -2.39 1.89 0.55
C GLY A 9 -3.74 1.46 0.03
N GLY A 10 -3.97 0.15 -0.07
CA GLY A 10 -5.26 -0.39 -0.51
C GLY A 10 -6.40 0.00 0.42
N ALA A 11 -6.17 -0.04 1.73
CA ALA A 11 -7.19 0.34 2.71
C ALA A 11 -7.53 1.83 2.62
N VAL A 12 -6.51 2.69 2.49
CA VAL A 12 -6.72 4.14 2.36
C VAL A 12 -7.49 4.48 1.09
N VAL A 13 -7.11 3.88 -0.04
CA VAL A 13 -7.80 4.12 -1.31
C VAL A 13 -9.28 3.73 -1.21
N ARG A 14 -9.57 2.60 -0.59
CA ARG A 14 -10.96 2.14 -0.41
C ARG A 14 -11.76 3.05 0.50
N MET A 15 -11.15 3.54 1.57
CA MET A 15 -11.83 4.35 2.56
C MET A 15 -12.05 5.79 2.11
N LEU A 16 -11.03 6.40 1.49
CA LEU A 16 -11.05 7.81 1.14
C LEU A 16 -11.29 8.09 -0.34
N GLY A 17 -11.15 7.09 -1.20
CA GLY A 17 -11.28 7.26 -2.64
C GLY A 17 -10.16 8.09 -3.27
N CYS A 18 -9.07 8.32 -2.55
CA CYS A 18 -7.93 9.04 -3.09
C CYS A 18 -7.02 8.11 -3.89
N ALA A 19 -6.07 8.68 -4.62
CA ALA A 19 -5.08 7.90 -5.35
C ALA A 19 -4.11 7.23 -4.37
N ARG A 20 -3.36 6.25 -4.86
CA ARG A 20 -2.34 5.58 -4.06
C ARG A 20 -1.25 6.55 -3.64
N ALA A 21 -0.44 6.16 -2.65
CA ALA A 21 0.64 6.99 -2.16
C ALA A 21 1.57 7.42 -3.31
N PHE A 22 1.88 8.69 -3.37
CA PHE A 22 2.81 9.21 -4.36
C PHE A 22 4.25 9.16 -3.87
N THR A 23 4.46 9.03 -2.57
CA THR A 23 5.78 8.88 -1.97
C THR A 23 5.69 7.88 -0.83
N THR A 24 6.67 6.97 -0.77
CA THR A 24 6.78 6.04 0.34
C THR A 24 8.22 6.03 0.81
N HIS A 25 8.41 5.88 2.12
CA HIS A 25 9.73 5.78 2.71
C HIS A 25 9.72 4.56 3.62
N ILE A 26 10.33 3.49 3.14
CA ILE A 26 10.32 2.19 3.82
C ILE A 26 11.60 2.04 4.62
N GLU A 27 11.47 1.98 5.93
CA GLU A 27 12.60 1.73 6.82
C GLU A 27 12.31 0.51 7.69
N ARG A 28 13.37 -0.05 8.25
CA ARG A 28 13.26 -1.28 9.03
C ARG A 28 12.37 -1.13 10.27
N LYS A 29 12.48 -0.01 10.98
CA LYS A 29 11.76 0.20 12.23
C LYS A 29 10.48 0.99 12.09
N LYS A 30 10.44 1.92 11.15
CA LYS A 30 9.29 2.79 10.95
C LYS A 30 9.28 3.24 9.51
N SER A 31 8.09 3.23 8.92
CA SER A 31 7.90 3.63 7.54
C SER A 31 6.82 4.66 7.44
N LYS A 32 6.77 5.37 6.33
CA LYS A 32 5.72 6.35 6.08
C LYS A 32 5.30 6.31 4.62
N CYS A 33 4.04 6.69 4.38
CA CYS A 33 3.52 6.87 3.05
C CYS A 33 2.68 8.13 2.99
N ASP A 34 2.81 8.86 1.89
CA ASP A 34 2.14 10.13 1.67
C ASP A 34 1.15 10.00 0.53
N PHE A 35 -0.08 10.46 0.78
CA PHE A 35 -1.17 10.41 -0.19
C PHE A 35 -1.62 11.83 -0.51
N ARG A 36 -2.05 12.05 -1.75
CA ARG A 36 -2.71 13.31 -2.09
C ARG A 36 -4.16 13.23 -1.62
N CYS A 37 -4.43 13.88 -0.53
CA CYS A 37 -5.74 13.85 0.10
C CYS A 37 -5.89 15.13 0.93
N GLU A 38 -7.01 15.82 0.75
CA GLU A 38 -7.21 17.12 1.41
C GLU A 38 -7.80 17.03 2.79
N ARG A 39 -8.12 15.83 3.27
CA ARG A 39 -8.57 15.67 4.64
C ARG A 39 -7.73 14.65 5.39
N GLY A 40 -7.57 14.91 6.68
CA GLY A 40 -6.90 13.96 7.56
C GLY A 40 -7.85 12.85 7.97
N LEU A 41 -7.30 11.90 8.72
CA LEU A 41 -8.04 10.76 9.24
C LEU A 41 -8.40 10.98 10.69
N THR A 42 -9.62 10.61 11.06
CA THR A 42 -10.02 10.59 12.46
C THR A 42 -9.37 9.40 13.17
N PRO A 43 -9.26 9.40 14.52
CA PRO A 43 -8.76 8.22 15.24
C PRO A 43 -9.52 6.94 14.91
N ASP A 44 -10.85 7.01 14.74
CA ASP A 44 -11.65 5.85 14.37
C ASP A 44 -11.29 5.33 12.98
N GLU A 45 -11.03 6.22 12.04
CA GLU A 45 -10.62 5.84 10.68
C GLU A 45 -9.25 5.17 10.68
N LEU A 46 -8.31 5.69 11.45
CA LEU A 46 -7.00 5.07 11.60
C LEU A 46 -7.11 3.66 12.18
N GLU A 47 -7.95 3.50 13.19
CA GLU A 47 -8.18 2.19 13.80
C GLU A 47 -8.79 1.22 12.79
N ARG A 48 -9.72 1.68 11.96
CA ARG A 48 -10.34 0.86 10.92
C ARG A 48 -9.33 0.43 9.85
N ILE A 49 -8.44 1.33 9.46
CA ILE A 49 -7.39 1.01 8.49
C ILE A 49 -6.47 -0.06 9.09
N GLU A 50 -6.02 0.15 10.33
CA GLU A 50 -5.15 -0.81 11.01
C GLU A 50 -5.82 -2.18 11.13
N ARG A 51 -7.09 -2.20 11.51
CA ARG A 51 -7.85 -3.43 11.63
C ARG A 51 -7.99 -4.14 10.30
N THR A 52 -8.35 -3.41 9.23
CA THR A 52 -8.48 -3.97 7.88
C THR A 52 -7.18 -4.60 7.42
N VAL A 53 -6.06 -3.89 7.62
CA VAL A 53 -4.74 -4.40 7.24
C VAL A 53 -4.43 -5.67 8.01
N ASN A 54 -4.65 -5.68 9.31
CA ASN A 54 -4.33 -6.83 10.15
C ASN A 54 -5.26 -8.03 9.89
N GLU A 55 -6.49 -7.79 9.48
CA GLU A 55 -7.39 -8.85 9.04
C GLU A 55 -6.85 -9.52 7.78
N GLN A 56 -6.32 -8.75 6.83
CA GLN A 56 -5.71 -9.31 5.62
C GLN A 56 -4.47 -10.13 5.96
N ILE A 57 -3.66 -9.66 6.90
CA ILE A 57 -2.49 -10.40 7.36
C ILE A 57 -2.91 -11.74 7.98
N ALA A 58 -3.90 -11.71 8.86
CA ALA A 58 -4.38 -12.90 9.56
C ALA A 58 -5.07 -13.89 8.62
N SER A 59 -5.66 -13.40 7.52
CA SER A 59 -6.34 -14.26 6.56
C SER A 59 -5.40 -15.15 5.75
N GLY A 60 -4.10 -14.83 5.74
CA GLY A 60 -3.13 -15.63 4.98
C GLY A 60 -3.31 -15.50 3.47
N ALA A 61 -3.52 -14.29 2.97
CA ALA A 61 -3.68 -14.06 1.53
C ALA A 61 -2.38 -14.31 0.77
N ASP A 62 -2.50 -14.97 -0.38
CA ASP A 62 -1.34 -15.19 -1.25
C ASP A 62 -0.91 -13.90 -1.92
N VAL A 63 0.40 -13.69 -1.98
CA VAL A 63 1.00 -12.55 -2.67
C VAL A 63 1.62 -13.07 -3.96
N ARG A 64 1.09 -12.64 -5.10
CA ARG A 64 1.51 -13.10 -6.42
C ARG A 64 1.99 -11.94 -7.26
N ALA A 65 2.89 -12.23 -8.18
CA ALA A 65 3.35 -11.23 -9.14
C ALA A 65 3.09 -11.75 -10.55
N GLU A 66 2.72 -10.85 -11.45
CA GLU A 66 2.61 -11.17 -12.85
C GLU A 66 3.23 -10.05 -13.67
N ILE A 67 3.76 -10.41 -14.84
CA ILE A 67 4.34 -9.44 -15.78
C ILE A 67 3.28 -9.14 -16.83
N VAL A 68 2.97 -7.86 -17.00
CA VAL A 68 1.91 -7.40 -17.90
C VAL A 68 2.53 -6.38 -18.87
N PRO A 69 2.15 -6.41 -20.16
CA PRO A 69 2.61 -5.36 -21.07
C PRO A 69 2.13 -4.00 -20.60
N VAL A 70 2.98 -2.98 -20.76
CA VAL A 70 2.68 -1.61 -20.30
C VAL A 70 1.34 -1.13 -20.85
N ASP A 71 1.04 -1.40 -22.13
CA ASP A 71 -0.21 -0.94 -22.74
C ASP A 71 -1.45 -1.52 -22.06
N GLU A 72 -1.37 -2.80 -21.63
CA GLU A 72 -2.46 -3.43 -20.88
C GLU A 72 -2.56 -2.88 -19.47
N ALA A 73 -1.42 -2.72 -18.80
CA ALA A 73 -1.38 -2.22 -17.43
C ALA A 73 -1.88 -0.78 -17.34
N ARG A 74 -1.60 0.03 -18.35
CA ARG A 74 -2.00 1.44 -18.38
C ARG A 74 -3.51 1.62 -18.31
N LYS A 75 -4.28 0.64 -18.75
CA LYS A 75 -5.74 0.67 -18.71
C LYS A 75 -6.31 0.47 -17.31
N ARG A 76 -5.52 -0.13 -16.39
CA ARG A 76 -5.99 -0.54 -15.07
C ARG A 76 -5.26 0.14 -13.92
N TYR A 77 -4.03 0.58 -14.13
CA TYR A 77 -3.14 1.03 -13.06
C TYR A 77 -2.51 2.37 -13.38
N ASP A 78 -2.18 3.09 -12.31
CA ASP A 78 -1.39 4.32 -12.43
C ASP A 78 0.08 3.93 -12.58
N LEU A 79 0.66 4.25 -13.73
CA LEU A 79 2.05 3.92 -14.05
C LEU A 79 2.97 5.13 -13.94
N SER A 80 2.54 6.19 -13.25
CA SER A 80 3.32 7.43 -13.14
C SER A 80 4.71 7.23 -12.52
N ARG A 81 4.88 6.18 -11.73
CA ARG A 81 6.16 5.87 -11.08
C ARG A 81 7.01 4.85 -11.85
N LEU A 82 6.53 4.43 -13.01
CA LEU A 82 7.25 3.46 -13.83
C LEU A 82 8.42 4.15 -14.55
N PRO A 83 9.60 3.50 -14.65
CA PRO A 83 10.72 4.06 -15.39
C PRO A 83 10.36 4.30 -16.85
N GLU A 84 10.89 5.39 -17.42
CA GLU A 84 10.70 5.73 -18.80
C GLU A 84 11.28 4.63 -19.70
N GLY A 85 10.60 4.30 -20.78
CA GLY A 85 11.06 3.27 -21.73
C GLY A 85 10.72 1.85 -21.34
N ALA A 86 10.07 1.63 -20.21
CA ALA A 86 9.66 0.28 -19.81
C ALA A 86 8.59 -0.24 -20.75
N THR A 87 8.70 -1.51 -21.18
CA THR A 87 7.74 -2.18 -22.07
C THR A 87 6.82 -3.12 -21.31
N GLU A 88 7.23 -3.54 -20.11
CA GLU A 88 6.46 -4.42 -19.25
C GLU A 88 6.47 -3.89 -17.83
N VAL A 89 5.47 -4.29 -17.06
CA VAL A 89 5.37 -3.90 -15.66
C VAL A 89 4.99 -5.11 -14.83
N ARG A 90 5.58 -5.18 -13.63
CA ARG A 90 5.29 -6.23 -12.66
C ARG A 90 4.13 -5.76 -11.78
N ILE A 91 3.06 -6.53 -11.78
CA ILE A 91 1.89 -6.25 -10.93
C ILE A 91 1.92 -7.24 -9.77
N VAL A 92 1.83 -6.71 -8.55
CA VAL A 92 1.78 -7.54 -7.34
C VAL A 92 0.35 -7.58 -6.86
N HIS A 93 -0.18 -8.80 -6.69
CA HIS A 93 -1.54 -9.04 -6.19
C HIS A 93 -1.47 -9.60 -4.78
N ILE A 94 -2.23 -9.01 -3.87
CA ILE A 94 -2.37 -9.52 -2.51
C ILE A 94 -3.79 -10.08 -2.40
N GLY A 95 -3.93 -11.38 -2.62
CA GLY A 95 -5.24 -12.02 -2.71
C GLY A 95 -6.14 -11.28 -3.68
N SER A 96 -7.37 -11.01 -3.30
CA SER A 96 -8.29 -10.17 -4.05
C SER A 96 -8.37 -8.74 -3.47
N PHE A 97 -7.59 -8.45 -2.44
CA PHE A 97 -7.65 -7.17 -1.72
C PHE A 97 -6.96 -6.04 -2.46
N ASP A 98 -5.79 -6.29 -3.05
CA ASP A 98 -4.99 -5.23 -3.64
C ASP A 98 -4.22 -5.72 -4.86
N SER A 99 -4.06 -4.84 -5.85
CA SER A 99 -3.24 -5.08 -7.03
C SER A 99 -2.55 -3.78 -7.39
N CYS A 100 -1.24 -3.83 -7.58
CA CYS A 100 -0.46 -2.61 -7.73
C CYS A 100 0.84 -2.87 -8.46
N PRO A 101 1.27 -1.96 -9.36
CA PRO A 101 2.61 -2.04 -9.92
C PRO A 101 3.65 -1.88 -8.82
N CYS A 102 4.62 -2.79 -8.76
CA CYS A 102 5.68 -2.71 -7.77
C CYS A 102 6.87 -3.56 -8.16
N ILE A 103 8.06 -3.03 -8.00
CA ILE A 103 9.31 -3.77 -8.24
C ILE A 103 9.98 -4.20 -6.94
N GLY A 104 9.42 -3.84 -5.79
CA GLY A 104 9.97 -4.21 -4.49
C GLY A 104 9.80 -5.69 -4.16
N LYS A 105 10.49 -6.13 -3.14
CA LYS A 105 10.38 -7.51 -2.67
C LYS A 105 9.15 -7.66 -1.78
N HIS A 106 8.44 -8.75 -1.97
CA HIS A 106 7.25 -9.07 -1.18
C HIS A 106 7.35 -10.47 -0.60
N VAL A 107 6.65 -10.69 0.50
CA VAL A 107 6.47 -12.04 1.05
C VAL A 107 5.55 -12.83 0.11
N SER A 108 5.54 -14.14 0.20
CA SER A 108 4.67 -14.99 -0.62
C SER A 108 3.27 -15.14 -0.04
N ASN A 109 3.10 -14.85 1.24
CA ASN A 109 1.80 -14.90 1.92
C ASN A 109 1.78 -13.87 3.03
N THR A 110 0.64 -13.21 3.23
CA THR A 110 0.53 -12.14 4.22
C THR A 110 0.77 -12.64 5.65
N SER A 111 0.55 -13.91 5.92
CA SER A 111 0.80 -14.47 7.25
C SER A 111 2.27 -14.44 7.66
N GLU A 112 3.18 -14.20 6.71
CA GLU A 112 4.61 -14.11 6.99
C GLU A 112 5.01 -12.78 7.62
N ILE A 113 4.13 -11.78 7.62
CA ILE A 113 4.43 -10.48 8.22
C ILE A 113 3.74 -10.33 9.57
N PRO A 114 4.41 -9.67 10.54
CA PRO A 114 3.78 -9.38 11.82
C PRO A 114 2.63 -8.38 11.64
N PRO A 115 1.74 -8.26 12.63
CA PRO A 115 0.71 -7.22 12.58
C PRO A 115 1.31 -5.84 12.37
N VAL A 116 0.55 -4.98 11.71
CA VAL A 116 0.93 -3.60 11.45
C VAL A 116 0.38 -2.71 12.56
N ALA A 117 1.19 -1.79 13.04
CA ALA A 117 0.77 -0.75 13.96
C ALA A 117 0.88 0.60 13.28
N ILE A 118 -0.20 1.36 13.24
CA ILE A 118 -0.17 2.74 12.75
C ILE A 118 0.27 3.63 13.89
N VAL A 119 1.39 4.29 13.70
CA VAL A 119 2.00 5.11 14.75
C VAL A 119 1.32 6.47 14.85
N SER A 120 1.11 7.12 13.70
CA SER A 120 0.51 8.45 13.67
C SER A 120 0.12 8.80 12.24
N SER A 121 -0.68 9.85 12.10
CA SER A 121 -0.97 10.44 10.81
C SER A 121 -1.13 11.94 10.98
N ASP A 122 -0.91 12.68 9.89
CA ASP A 122 -1.21 14.10 9.84
C ASP A 122 -1.56 14.46 8.39
N CYS A 123 -2.22 15.61 8.25
CA CYS A 123 -2.60 16.11 6.94
C CYS A 123 -2.30 17.61 6.89
N ALA A 124 -1.54 18.02 5.91
CA ALA A 124 -1.19 19.43 5.70
C ALA A 124 -0.95 19.65 4.21
N ASP A 125 -1.43 20.78 3.71
CA ASP A 125 -1.21 21.20 2.32
C ASP A 125 -1.62 20.14 1.29
N GLY A 126 -2.73 19.46 1.54
CA GLY A 126 -3.24 18.45 0.62
C GLY A 126 -2.48 17.14 0.64
N VAL A 127 -1.65 16.92 1.66
CA VAL A 127 -0.88 15.68 1.81
C VAL A 127 -1.26 14.99 3.11
N LEU A 128 -1.75 13.77 3.00
CA LEU A 128 -2.03 12.90 4.13
C LEU A 128 -0.83 11.99 4.33
N ARG A 129 -0.20 12.06 5.48
CA ARG A 129 0.93 11.20 5.83
C ARG A 129 0.53 10.19 6.89
N ILE A 130 0.83 8.93 6.64
CA ILE A 130 0.62 7.85 7.60
C ILE A 130 1.96 7.23 7.95
N ARG A 131 2.25 7.14 9.24
CA ARG A 131 3.46 6.51 9.76
C ARG A 131 3.06 5.18 10.39
N PHE A 132 3.79 4.14 10.07
CA PHE A 132 3.47 2.79 10.52
C PHE A 132 4.73 1.98 10.80
N LYS A 133 4.56 0.88 11.52
CA LYS A 133 5.63 -0.07 11.80
C LYS A 133 5.03 -1.47 11.89
N LEU A 134 5.88 -2.48 11.83
CA LEU A 134 5.45 -3.84 12.10
C LEU A 134 5.55 -4.08 13.61
N ALA A 135 4.46 -4.56 14.19
CA ALA A 135 4.42 -4.91 15.58
C ALA A 135 5.24 -6.17 15.78
N LYS A 136 6.07 -6.18 16.81
CA LYS A 136 6.92 -7.31 17.00
C LYS A 136 7.05 -7.70 18.44
#